data_1752de7da9cd1fda086906bf4d2b2bdf
#
_entry.id   1752de7da9cd1fda086906bf4d2b2bdf
#
_cell.length_a   1.000
_cell.length_b   1.000
_cell.length_c   1.000
_cell.angle_alpha   90.00
_cell.angle_beta   90.00
_cell.angle_gamma   90.00
#
_symmetry.space_group_name_H-M   'P 1'
#
loop_
_entity.id
_entity.type
_entity.pdbx_description
1 polymer ?
#
loop_
_entity_poly.entity_id
_entity_poly.type
_entity_poly.pdbx_seq_one_letter_code
_entity_poly.pdbx_strand_id
1 'polypeptide(L)'
;MTQPVPPSLVLRPEVIERFDRGNGVVTIPFVGKWNCEGNRVTTGMTVFSPGTGIPLHSHNVEESVLVYEGEATAVVGDDEFDLVAGQATWVPAGVPHCFRNRGEGSMTIYWVYGGRDVTRTITATGETFEHLSDSDRGAGPARQGDRASRA
;
A
#
# COMPACT_ATOMS: atom_id res chain seq x y z
N MET A 1 34.90 -13.21 -9.19
CA MET A 1 33.81 -14.23 -9.07
C MET A 1 32.48 -13.55 -9.30
N THR A 2 31.72 -14.07 -10.20
CA THR A 2 30.33 -13.61 -10.40
C THR A 2 29.48 -14.16 -9.30
N GLN A 3 28.70 -13.31 -8.66
CA GLN A 3 27.66 -13.73 -7.71
C GLN A 3 26.64 -14.61 -8.47
N PRO A 4 26.20 -15.71 -7.88
CA PRO A 4 25.16 -16.50 -8.52
C PRO A 4 23.90 -15.63 -8.67
N VAL A 5 23.28 -15.68 -9.83
CA VAL A 5 21.99 -15.02 -10.04
C VAL A 5 20.97 -15.74 -9.15
N PRO A 6 20.27 -15.02 -8.27
CA PRO A 6 19.24 -15.65 -7.45
C PRO A 6 18.18 -16.31 -8.34
N PRO A 7 17.60 -17.42 -7.91
CA PRO A 7 16.52 -18.06 -8.67
C PRO A 7 15.32 -17.12 -8.77
N SER A 8 14.65 -17.14 -9.91
CA SER A 8 13.40 -16.42 -10.07
C SER A 8 12.33 -17.01 -9.16
N LEU A 9 11.49 -16.15 -8.62
CA LEU A 9 10.38 -16.55 -7.77
C LEU A 9 9.06 -16.35 -8.50
N VAL A 10 8.14 -17.28 -8.28
CA VAL A 10 6.74 -17.08 -8.63
C VAL A 10 5.98 -16.87 -7.33
N LEU A 11 5.33 -15.74 -7.22
CA LEU A 11 4.63 -15.33 -6.00
C LEU A 11 3.13 -15.50 -6.23
N ARG A 12 2.53 -16.43 -5.50
CA ARG A 12 1.12 -16.79 -5.64
C ARG A 12 0.35 -16.30 -4.42
N PRO A 13 -0.61 -15.39 -4.60
CA PRO A 13 -1.34 -14.80 -3.47
C PRO A 13 -2.08 -15.84 -2.62
N GLU A 14 -2.49 -16.95 -3.21
CA GLU A 14 -3.22 -18.01 -2.50
C GLU A 14 -2.38 -18.77 -1.46
N VAL A 15 -1.04 -18.70 -1.56
CA VAL A 15 -0.14 -19.38 -0.60
C VAL A 15 0.74 -18.43 0.21
N ILE A 16 0.64 -17.14 -0.05
CA ILE A 16 1.40 -16.13 0.69
C ILE A 16 0.67 -15.82 2.00
N GLU A 17 1.44 -15.77 3.09
CA GLU A 17 0.89 -15.35 4.38
C GLU A 17 0.40 -13.92 4.30
N ARG A 18 -0.86 -13.71 4.68
CA ARG A 18 -1.51 -12.41 4.63
C ARG A 18 -1.17 -11.59 5.87
N PHE A 19 -1.05 -10.29 5.67
CA PHE A 19 -0.85 -9.33 6.74
C PHE A 19 -2.18 -8.61 6.98
N ASP A 20 -2.87 -9.01 8.05
CA ASP A 20 -4.17 -8.43 8.41
C ASP A 20 -3.97 -7.06 9.08
N ARG A 21 -4.48 -6.02 8.45
CA ARG A 21 -4.41 -4.65 9.00
C ARG A 21 -5.60 -4.30 9.88
N GLY A 22 -6.57 -5.19 10.01
CA GLY A 22 -7.81 -4.95 10.73
C GLY A 22 -8.89 -4.29 9.88
N ASN A 23 -10.12 -4.33 10.37
CA ASN A 23 -11.30 -3.69 9.78
C ASN A 23 -11.55 -4.04 8.31
N GLY A 24 -11.17 -5.23 7.88
CA GLY A 24 -11.42 -5.69 6.52
C GLY A 24 -10.38 -5.23 5.50
N VAL A 25 -9.20 -4.82 5.94
CA VAL A 25 -8.08 -4.46 5.07
C VAL A 25 -6.96 -5.48 5.26
N VAL A 26 -6.56 -6.13 4.18
CA VAL A 26 -5.56 -7.21 4.20
C VAL A 26 -4.50 -6.93 3.14
N THR A 27 -3.24 -6.99 3.55
CA THR A 27 -2.10 -6.88 2.65
C THR A 27 -1.55 -8.25 2.32
N ILE A 28 -1.22 -8.46 1.05
CA ILE A 28 -0.59 -9.67 0.51
C ILE A 28 0.78 -9.24 -0.02
N PRO A 29 1.85 -9.41 0.78
CA PRO A 29 3.18 -8.98 0.34
C PRO A 29 3.72 -9.91 -0.74
N PHE A 30 4.36 -9.33 -1.76
CA PHE A 30 4.99 -10.09 -2.84
C PHE A 30 6.51 -10.01 -2.73
N VAL A 31 7.12 -9.07 -3.46
CA VAL A 31 8.57 -8.91 -3.48
C VAL A 31 9.01 -8.03 -2.31
N GLY A 32 9.98 -8.49 -1.56
CA GLY A 32 10.55 -7.70 -0.48
C GLY A 32 11.81 -8.32 0.10
N LYS A 33 12.36 -7.66 1.10
CA LYS A 33 13.59 -8.13 1.78
C LYS A 33 13.40 -9.45 2.54
N TRP A 34 12.13 -9.85 2.77
CA TRP A 34 11.79 -11.12 3.45
C TRP A 34 11.93 -12.35 2.55
N ASN A 35 11.95 -12.18 1.23
CA ASN A 35 11.95 -13.32 0.29
C ASN A 35 12.86 -13.15 -0.93
N CYS A 36 13.26 -11.93 -1.27
CA CYS A 36 14.00 -11.64 -2.50
C CYS A 36 15.31 -10.95 -2.15
N GLU A 37 16.36 -11.72 -1.96
CA GLU A 37 17.67 -11.17 -1.60
C GLU A 37 18.15 -10.18 -2.65
N GLY A 38 18.57 -8.98 -2.21
CA GLY A 38 19.09 -7.95 -3.09
C GLY A 38 18.03 -7.19 -3.90
N ASN A 39 16.76 -7.34 -3.55
CA ASN A 39 15.68 -6.62 -4.20
C ASN A 39 15.87 -5.10 -4.10
N ARG A 40 15.41 -4.39 -5.13
CA ARG A 40 15.41 -2.92 -5.18
C ARG A 40 14.01 -2.33 -5.26
N VAL A 41 13.01 -3.19 -5.34
CA VAL A 41 11.59 -2.82 -5.29
C VAL A 41 10.92 -3.65 -4.23
N THR A 42 9.85 -3.12 -3.64
CA THR A 42 8.99 -3.84 -2.71
C THR A 42 7.60 -3.78 -3.27
N THR A 43 6.95 -4.92 -3.42
CA THR A 43 5.63 -5.00 -4.06
C THR A 43 4.66 -5.85 -3.27
N GLY A 44 3.39 -5.63 -3.53
CA GLY A 44 2.32 -6.43 -2.97
C GLY A 44 0.96 -5.94 -3.39
N MET A 45 -0.05 -6.56 -2.83
CA MET A 45 -1.44 -6.15 -3.00
C MET A 45 -2.05 -5.82 -1.64
N THR A 46 -3.06 -4.97 -1.65
CA THR A 46 -3.90 -4.73 -0.49
C THR A 46 -5.36 -4.83 -0.94
N VAL A 47 -6.13 -5.61 -0.20
CA VAL A 47 -7.55 -5.85 -0.45
C VAL A 47 -8.36 -5.11 0.60
N PHE A 48 -9.31 -4.32 0.13
CA PHE A 48 -10.17 -3.48 0.98
C PHE A 48 -11.62 -3.96 0.86
N SER A 49 -12.23 -4.26 1.98
CA SER A 49 -13.68 -4.47 2.03
C SER A 49 -14.41 -3.15 1.74
N PRO A 50 -15.70 -3.19 1.33
CA PRO A 50 -16.47 -1.97 1.08
C PRO A 50 -16.43 -1.00 2.26
N GLY A 51 -16.27 0.28 1.98
CA GLY A 51 -16.28 1.33 3.00
C GLY A 51 -15.00 1.42 3.86
N THR A 52 -13.97 0.65 3.54
CA THR A 52 -12.70 0.71 4.27
C THR A 52 -11.64 1.49 3.52
N GLY A 53 -10.61 1.89 4.24
CA GLY A 53 -9.47 2.60 3.69
C GLY A 53 -8.28 2.54 4.63
N ILE A 54 -7.24 3.23 4.26
CA ILE A 54 -6.05 3.41 5.09
C ILE A 54 -5.91 4.88 5.46
N PRO A 55 -5.33 5.20 6.61
CA PRO A 55 -5.14 6.59 7.00
C PRO A 55 -4.17 7.30 6.07
N LEU A 56 -4.26 8.62 6.02
CA LEU A 56 -3.31 9.45 5.29
C LEU A 56 -1.90 9.21 5.83
N HIS A 57 -0.99 8.87 4.94
CA HIS A 57 0.38 8.49 5.30
C HIS A 57 1.35 8.83 4.17
N SER A 58 2.62 8.73 4.45
CA SER A 58 3.68 8.89 3.47
C SER A 58 4.74 7.80 3.63
N HIS A 59 5.55 7.63 2.59
CA HIS A 59 6.66 6.71 2.60
C HIS A 59 7.98 7.44 2.33
N ASN A 60 9.07 6.83 2.75
CA ASN A 60 10.42 7.33 2.47
C ASN A 60 10.87 7.10 1.02
N VAL A 61 10.06 6.42 0.23
CA VAL A 61 10.32 6.07 -1.18
C VAL A 61 9.12 6.42 -2.03
N GLU A 62 9.32 6.54 -3.33
CA GLU A 62 8.21 6.70 -4.27
C GLU A 62 7.37 5.43 -4.36
N GLU A 63 6.11 5.60 -4.76
CA GLU A 63 5.16 4.50 -4.88
C GLU A 63 4.36 4.62 -6.16
N SER A 64 4.19 3.51 -6.86
CA SER A 64 3.19 3.39 -7.91
C SER A 64 2.09 2.45 -7.45
N VAL A 65 0.84 2.86 -7.60
CA VAL A 65 -0.33 2.06 -7.21
C VAL A 65 -1.27 1.92 -8.37
N LEU A 66 -1.55 0.67 -8.74
CA LEU A 66 -2.54 0.30 -9.74
C LEU A 66 -3.80 -0.20 -9.04
N VAL A 67 -4.96 0.30 -9.42
CA VAL A 67 -6.23 -0.32 -9.04
C VAL A 67 -6.39 -1.57 -9.87
N TYR A 68 -6.27 -2.72 -9.23
CA TYR A 68 -6.36 -4.03 -9.90
C TYR A 68 -7.82 -4.47 -10.05
N GLU A 69 -8.64 -4.22 -9.03
CA GLU A 69 -10.05 -4.59 -9.00
C GLU A 69 -10.84 -3.57 -8.19
N GLY A 70 -12.05 -3.30 -8.63
CA GLY A 70 -12.97 -2.42 -7.90
C GLY A 70 -12.79 -0.95 -8.23
N GLU A 71 -13.23 -0.11 -7.32
CA GLU A 71 -13.26 1.35 -7.47
C GLU A 71 -12.64 2.00 -6.24
N ALA A 72 -11.76 2.95 -6.48
CA ALA A 72 -11.01 3.62 -5.42
C ALA A 72 -11.22 5.12 -5.45
N THR A 73 -11.20 5.73 -4.26
CA THR A 73 -10.87 7.15 -4.12
C THR A 73 -9.42 7.23 -3.66
N ALA A 74 -8.59 7.90 -4.42
CA ALA A 74 -7.18 8.14 -4.08
C ALA A 74 -7.00 9.61 -3.69
N VAL A 75 -6.30 9.83 -2.58
CA VAL A 75 -5.86 11.16 -2.15
C VAL A 75 -4.35 11.20 -2.30
N VAL A 76 -3.84 12.17 -3.05
CA VAL A 76 -2.40 12.37 -3.25
C VAL A 76 -2.10 13.84 -3.04
N GLY A 77 -1.39 14.16 -1.97
CA GLY A 77 -1.19 15.55 -1.57
C GLY A 77 -2.52 16.25 -1.32
N ASP A 78 -2.76 17.32 -2.04
CA ASP A 78 -4.01 18.11 -1.95
C ASP A 78 -5.08 17.69 -2.95
N ASP A 79 -4.77 16.71 -3.81
CA ASP A 79 -5.67 16.29 -4.88
C ASP A 79 -6.40 15.00 -4.53
N GLU A 80 -7.61 14.88 -5.03
CA GLU A 80 -8.45 13.71 -4.85
C GLU A 80 -8.90 13.21 -6.22
N PHE A 81 -8.80 11.89 -6.41
CA PHE A 81 -9.12 11.25 -7.69
C PHE A 81 -10.03 10.04 -7.46
N ASP A 82 -11.01 9.88 -8.33
CA ASP A 82 -11.76 8.64 -8.44
C ASP A 82 -11.12 7.77 -9.52
N LEU A 83 -10.79 6.55 -9.15
CA LEU A 83 -10.10 5.60 -10.00
C LEU A 83 -10.91 4.32 -10.17
N VAL A 84 -10.80 3.73 -11.33
CA VAL A 84 -11.34 2.40 -11.63
C VAL A 84 -10.22 1.43 -11.99
N ALA A 85 -10.54 0.15 -12.05
CA ALA A 85 -9.57 -0.90 -12.37
C ALA A 85 -8.78 -0.57 -13.65
N GLY A 86 -7.47 -0.77 -13.60
CA GLY A 86 -6.56 -0.47 -14.69
C GLY A 86 -5.90 0.91 -14.61
N GLN A 87 -6.39 1.79 -13.74
CA GLN A 87 -5.81 3.13 -13.56
C GLN A 87 -4.79 3.14 -12.41
N ALA A 88 -3.80 3.99 -12.52
CA ALA A 88 -2.69 4.02 -11.57
C ALA A 88 -2.34 5.43 -11.13
N THR A 89 -1.73 5.52 -9.93
CA THR A 89 -1.14 6.76 -9.42
C THR A 89 0.38 6.59 -9.32
N TRP A 90 1.07 7.71 -9.33
CA TRP A 90 2.45 7.80 -8.90
C TRP A 90 2.54 8.81 -7.77
N VAL A 91 3.16 8.41 -6.66
CA VAL A 91 3.28 9.23 -5.46
C VAL A 91 4.77 9.40 -5.15
N PRO A 92 5.30 10.63 -5.19
CA PRO A 92 6.67 10.89 -4.78
C PRO A 92 6.93 10.55 -3.32
N ALA A 93 8.17 10.27 -2.99
CA ALA A 93 8.59 10.08 -1.60
C ALA A 93 8.18 11.28 -0.73
N GLY A 94 7.66 11.01 0.45
CA GLY A 94 7.28 12.04 1.42
C GLY A 94 5.91 12.69 1.18
N VAL A 95 5.24 12.40 0.09
CA VAL A 95 3.93 13.00 -0.21
C VAL A 95 2.83 12.22 0.50
N PRO A 96 2.02 12.88 1.34
CA PRO A 96 0.89 12.22 2.01
C PRO A 96 -0.15 11.71 1.01
N HIS A 97 -0.62 10.50 1.22
CA HIS A 97 -1.61 9.86 0.36
C HIS A 97 -2.41 8.81 1.10
N CYS A 98 -3.54 8.43 0.53
CA CYS A 98 -4.33 7.30 1.01
C CYS A 98 -5.27 6.80 -0.09
N PHE A 99 -5.79 5.60 0.13
CA PHE A 99 -6.77 4.95 -0.75
C PHE A 99 -7.95 4.49 0.07
N ARG A 100 -9.13 4.59 -0.52
CA ARG A 100 -10.37 4.16 0.09
C ARG A 100 -11.22 3.42 -0.94
N ASN A 101 -11.87 2.36 -0.51
CA ASN A 101 -12.84 1.64 -1.32
C ASN A 101 -14.15 2.44 -1.35
N ARG A 102 -14.49 3.00 -2.51
CA ARG A 102 -15.74 3.75 -2.72
C ARG A 102 -16.84 2.93 -3.37
N GLY A 103 -16.54 1.67 -3.73
CA GLY A 103 -17.50 0.79 -4.39
C GLY A 103 -18.26 -0.10 -3.41
N GLU A 104 -19.12 -0.93 -3.95
CA GLU A 104 -19.93 -1.89 -3.19
C GLU A 104 -19.27 -3.28 -3.07
N GLY A 105 -18.29 -3.55 -3.91
CA GLY A 105 -17.50 -4.78 -3.88
C GLY A 105 -16.14 -4.59 -3.27
N SER A 106 -15.32 -5.63 -3.28
CA SER A 106 -13.92 -5.56 -2.88
C SER A 106 -13.12 -4.64 -3.81
N MET A 107 -12.15 -3.95 -3.25
CA MET A 107 -11.17 -3.18 -3.99
C MET A 107 -9.80 -3.76 -3.73
N THR A 108 -9.04 -3.99 -4.79
CA THR A 108 -7.65 -4.47 -4.67
C THR A 108 -6.73 -3.49 -5.38
N ILE A 109 -5.69 -3.08 -4.68
CA ILE A 109 -4.61 -2.29 -5.27
C ILE A 109 -3.34 -3.14 -5.34
N TYR A 110 -2.55 -2.90 -6.39
CA TYR A 110 -1.20 -3.43 -6.53
C TYR A 110 -0.23 -2.27 -6.35
N TRP A 111 0.63 -2.35 -5.33
CA TRP A 111 1.57 -1.29 -5.01
C TRP A 111 3.01 -1.73 -5.26
N VAL A 112 3.81 -0.77 -5.71
CA VAL A 112 5.24 -0.92 -5.97
C VAL A 112 5.96 0.24 -5.30
N TYR A 113 6.81 -0.06 -4.36
CA TYR A 113 7.71 0.91 -3.72
C TYR A 113 9.08 0.87 -4.38
N GLY A 114 9.66 2.03 -4.63
CA GLY A 114 10.99 2.19 -5.22
C GLY A 114 12.12 2.06 -4.19
N GLY A 115 12.08 1.01 -3.38
CA GLY A 115 13.10 0.77 -2.38
C GLY A 115 12.93 -0.57 -1.68
N ARG A 116 13.98 -0.97 -0.99
CA ARG A 116 14.02 -2.19 -0.20
C ARG A 116 13.61 -1.94 1.26
N ASP A 117 14.09 -0.85 1.82
CA ASP A 117 13.80 -0.47 3.21
C ASP A 117 12.75 0.63 3.21
N VAL A 118 11.51 0.23 3.37
CA VAL A 118 10.34 1.09 3.27
C VAL A 118 9.80 1.41 4.66
N THR A 119 9.53 2.68 4.90
CA THR A 119 8.85 3.13 6.11
C THR A 119 7.50 3.76 5.77
N ARG A 120 6.62 3.81 6.73
CA ARG A 120 5.31 4.43 6.65
C ARG A 120 5.14 5.41 7.79
N THR A 121 4.87 6.66 7.46
CA THR A 121 4.62 7.71 8.45
C THR A 121 3.14 8.10 8.40
N ILE A 122 2.46 8.00 9.54
CA ILE A 122 1.06 8.42 9.67
C ILE A 122 1.02 9.93 9.77
N THR A 123 0.36 10.58 8.85
CA THR A 123 0.35 12.05 8.74
C THR A 123 -0.23 12.72 9.99
N ALA A 124 -1.32 12.19 10.53
CA ALA A 124 -1.99 12.78 11.68
C ALA A 124 -1.18 12.76 12.96
N THR A 125 -0.32 11.76 13.16
CA THR A 125 0.44 11.56 14.40
C THR A 125 1.93 11.82 14.24
N GLY A 126 2.45 11.75 13.03
CA GLY A 126 3.89 11.80 12.76
C GLY A 126 4.64 10.52 13.12
N GLU A 127 3.93 9.48 13.57
CA GLU A 127 4.55 8.19 13.88
C GLU A 127 5.04 7.50 12.63
N THR A 128 6.25 6.95 12.70
CA THR A 128 6.87 6.21 11.60
C THR A 128 7.08 4.77 12.00
N PHE A 129 6.68 3.86 11.12
CA PHE A 129 6.82 2.42 11.29
C PHE A 129 7.61 1.84 10.13
N GLU A 130 8.37 0.78 10.38
CA GLU A 130 8.89 -0.04 9.30
C GLU A 130 7.71 -0.74 8.63
N HIS A 131 7.66 -0.68 7.31
CA HIS A 131 6.58 -1.27 6.51
C HIS A 131 6.45 -2.77 6.81
N LEU A 132 5.23 -3.21 7.07
CA LEU A 132 4.86 -4.58 7.44
C LEU A 132 5.46 -5.08 8.76
N SER A 133 5.97 -4.20 9.61
CA SER A 133 6.31 -4.55 11.00
C SER A 133 5.04 -4.80 11.82
N ASP A 134 5.18 -5.44 12.98
CA ASP A 134 4.04 -5.69 13.86
C ASP A 134 3.28 -4.42 14.27
N SER A 135 3.98 -3.30 14.32
CA SER A 135 3.39 -2.00 14.67
C SER A 135 2.70 -1.30 13.49
N ASP A 136 2.94 -1.77 12.26
CA ASP A 136 2.44 -1.15 11.03
C ASP A 136 1.07 -1.72 10.62
N ARG A 137 0.10 -1.71 11.54
CA ARG A 137 -1.22 -2.27 11.27
C ARG A 137 -2.32 -1.23 11.10
N GLY A 138 -1.99 0.03 11.12
CA GLY A 138 -2.96 1.12 11.12
C GLY A 138 -3.87 1.14 9.90
N ALA A 139 -4.96 0.38 9.96
CA ALA A 139 -6.03 0.43 8.98
C ALA A 139 -7.37 0.42 9.72
N GLY A 140 -8.40 0.83 9.01
CA GLY A 140 -9.72 0.88 9.58
C GLY A 140 -10.71 1.40 8.56
N PRO A 141 -11.97 1.61 8.97
CA PRO A 141 -12.91 2.29 8.11
C PRO A 141 -12.37 3.68 7.78
N ALA A 142 -12.52 4.09 6.53
CA ALA A 142 -12.14 5.43 6.11
C ALA A 142 -12.98 6.43 6.91
N ARG A 143 -12.31 7.27 7.70
CA ARG A 143 -12.98 8.26 8.53
C ARG A 143 -13.10 9.57 7.79
N GLN A 144 -14.18 10.27 8.04
CA GLN A 144 -14.34 11.62 7.50
C GLN A 144 -13.18 12.54 7.93
N GLY A 145 -12.62 12.30 9.12
CA GLY A 145 -11.48 13.05 9.63
C GLY A 145 -10.19 12.86 8.83
N ASP A 146 -9.98 11.71 8.17
CA ASP A 146 -8.80 11.47 7.35
C ASP A 146 -8.79 12.42 6.15
N ARG A 147 -9.96 12.72 5.61
CA ARG A 147 -10.12 13.66 4.51
C ARG A 147 -9.99 15.10 4.98
N ALA A 148 -10.58 15.43 6.11
CA ALA A 148 -10.54 16.76 6.69
C ALA A 148 -9.13 17.14 7.16
N SER A 149 -8.32 16.18 7.62
CA SER A 149 -6.97 16.46 8.13
C SER A 149 -5.99 16.89 7.06
N ARG A 150 -6.30 16.73 5.77
CA ARG A 150 -5.44 17.18 4.68
C ARG A 150 -5.86 18.53 4.09
N ALA A 151 -7.04 18.97 4.39
CA ALA A 151 -7.50 20.29 3.99
C ALA A 151 -6.85 21.40 4.87
#